data_63f80e5fb1b2d1e056897b6b3b167580
#
_entry.id   63f80e5fb1b2d1e056897b6b3b167580
#
_cell.length_a   1.000
_cell.length_b   1.000
_cell.length_c   1.000
_cell.angle_alpha   90.00
_cell.angle_beta   90.00
_cell.angle_gamma   90.00
#
_symmetry.space_group_name_H-M   'P 1'
#
loop_
_entity.id
_entity.type
_entity.pdbx_description
1 polymer ?
#
loop_
_entity_poly.entity_id
_entity_poly.type
_entity_poly.pdbx_seq_one_letter_code
_entity_poly.pdbx_strand_id
1 'polypeptide(L)'
;RTDIMRLKLDRMGDSVGGQTVVDPKGYLTDLNSMKVSSDADIADIKKSRLLLDSVIHTNPGHAPGWIAAARLEEVAGKLVQARTLINTGCKKCPKSEDVWIEAARLHNKQSAKAILANAVEQLPHSVKIWLRAADLEDDTISKITVVKRALELTPNSVRLWKTLVEMVDEDDARVLLGRAVECCPVSVDLWLALARLETYENARKVLNRAREKLP
;
A
#
# COMPACT_ATOMS: atom_id res chain seq x y z
N ARG A 1 4.27 -19.85 34.42
CA ARG A 1 3.41 -18.86 33.66
C ARG A 1 3.73 -17.41 34.03
N THR A 2 4.18 -17.13 35.23
CA THR A 2 4.59 -15.80 35.72
C THR A 2 5.93 -15.32 35.16
N ASP A 3 6.84 -16.23 34.82
CA ASP A 3 8.18 -15.88 34.33
C ASP A 3 8.21 -15.36 32.88
N ILE A 4 7.29 -15.81 32.04
CA ILE A 4 7.17 -15.35 30.65
C ILE A 4 6.61 -13.91 30.57
N MET A 5 5.74 -13.56 31.51
CA MET A 5 5.23 -12.19 31.64
C MET A 5 6.29 -11.21 32.16
N ARG A 6 7.14 -11.63 33.10
CA ARG A 6 8.27 -10.82 33.59
C ARG A 6 9.29 -10.55 32.51
N LEU A 7 9.66 -11.56 31.70
CA LEU A 7 10.60 -11.41 30.59
C LEU A 7 10.09 -10.45 29.50
N LYS A 8 8.77 -10.38 29.26
CA LYS A 8 8.18 -9.41 28.34
C LYS A 8 8.15 -7.99 28.90
N LEU A 9 7.92 -7.83 30.19
CA LEU A 9 7.93 -6.54 30.88
C LEU A 9 9.36 -5.97 31.00
N ASP A 10 10.36 -6.81 31.27
CA ASP A 10 11.78 -6.39 31.32
C ASP A 10 12.30 -5.95 29.95
N ARG A 11 11.88 -6.60 28.84
CA ARG A 11 12.18 -6.13 27.47
C ARG A 11 11.51 -4.81 27.10
N MET A 12 10.37 -4.49 27.69
CA MET A 12 9.71 -3.20 27.51
C MET A 12 10.32 -2.09 28.38
N GLY A 13 10.96 -2.46 29.53
CA GLY A 13 11.62 -1.53 30.43
C GLY A 13 12.97 -1.00 29.93
N ASP A 14 13.71 -1.79 29.15
CA ASP A 14 15.02 -1.41 28.61
C ASP A 14 14.96 -0.42 27.44
N SER A 15 13.77 -0.19 26.87
CA SER A 15 13.59 0.78 25.76
C SER A 15 13.25 2.20 26.22
N VAL A 16 13.22 2.48 27.52
CA VAL A 16 12.84 3.81 28.10
C VAL A 16 14.02 4.80 28.18
N GLY A 17 15.09 4.58 27.45
CA GLY A 17 16.31 5.41 27.46
C GLY A 17 16.58 6.27 26.23
N GLY A 18 15.62 6.56 25.38
CA GLY A 18 15.86 7.45 24.24
C GLY A 18 14.68 7.50 23.28
N GLN A 19 14.11 8.68 23.13
CA GLN A 19 13.10 9.09 22.15
C GLN A 19 12.21 7.95 21.66
N THR A 20 11.08 7.76 22.30
CA THR A 20 10.00 6.90 21.83
C THR A 20 9.43 7.45 20.52
N VAL A 21 10.06 7.11 19.41
CA VAL A 21 9.36 7.08 18.13
C VAL A 21 8.43 5.87 18.24
N VAL A 22 7.22 6.11 18.67
CA VAL A 22 6.15 5.12 18.62
C VAL A 22 5.95 4.82 17.14
N ASP A 23 6.52 3.72 16.66
CA ASP A 23 6.25 3.22 15.32
C ASP A 23 4.81 2.68 15.30
N PRO A 24 3.84 3.40 14.71
CA PRO A 24 2.45 2.95 14.69
C PRO A 24 2.29 1.63 13.91
N LYS A 25 3.24 1.29 13.05
CA LYS A 25 3.27 0.01 12.32
C LYS A 25 3.60 -1.18 13.22
N GLY A 26 4.54 -1.03 14.17
CA GLY A 26 4.91 -2.10 15.09
C GLY A 26 3.77 -2.48 16.02
N TYR A 27 3.06 -1.51 16.57
CA TYR A 27 1.93 -1.74 17.48
C TYR A 27 0.74 -2.43 16.79
N LEU A 28 0.49 -2.10 15.51
CA LEU A 28 -0.60 -2.73 14.73
C LEU A 28 -0.24 -4.13 14.22
N THR A 29 1.05 -4.44 14.06
CA THR A 29 1.51 -5.78 13.67
C THR A 29 1.42 -6.77 14.83
N ASP A 30 1.70 -6.32 16.06
CA ASP A 30 1.55 -7.15 17.26
C ASP A 30 0.08 -7.46 17.57
N LEU A 31 -0.86 -6.54 17.30
CA LEU A 31 -2.30 -6.79 17.43
C LEU A 31 -2.80 -7.91 16.49
N ASN A 32 -2.18 -8.06 15.32
CA ASN A 32 -2.54 -9.12 14.36
C ASN A 32 -2.10 -10.54 14.82
N SER A 33 -1.11 -10.63 15.70
CA SER A 33 -0.61 -11.90 16.22
C SER A 33 -1.31 -12.37 17.51
N MET A 34 -2.07 -11.52 18.18
CA MET A 34 -2.80 -11.84 19.41
C MET A 34 -4.13 -12.51 19.09
N LYS A 35 -4.21 -13.83 19.29
CA LYS A 35 -5.51 -14.49 19.46
C LYS A 35 -6.13 -14.02 20.78
N VAL A 36 -7.29 -13.36 20.70
CA VAL A 36 -8.08 -12.94 21.86
C VAL A 36 -8.46 -14.18 22.65
N SER A 37 -7.82 -14.42 23.79
CA SER A 37 -8.00 -15.64 24.58
C SER A 37 -8.27 -15.39 26.06
N SER A 38 -8.30 -14.14 26.54
CA SER A 38 -8.51 -13.83 27.96
C SER A 38 -9.53 -12.71 28.19
N ASP A 39 -10.15 -12.71 29.38
CA ASP A 39 -11.08 -11.65 29.80
C ASP A 39 -10.42 -10.26 29.86
N ALA A 40 -9.11 -10.22 30.13
CA ALA A 40 -8.32 -8.98 30.08
C ALA A 40 -8.23 -8.42 28.67
N ASP A 41 -8.03 -9.26 27.64
CA ASP A 41 -7.98 -8.85 26.25
C ASP A 41 -9.32 -8.27 25.78
N ILE A 42 -10.43 -8.83 26.26
CA ILE A 42 -11.79 -8.34 25.96
C ILE A 42 -12.02 -6.94 26.57
N ALA A 43 -11.51 -6.70 27.79
CA ALA A 43 -11.61 -5.40 28.45
C ALA A 43 -10.78 -4.33 27.70
N ASP A 44 -9.59 -4.68 27.24
CA ASP A 44 -8.72 -3.80 26.47
C ASP A 44 -9.29 -3.47 25.08
N ILE A 45 -9.92 -4.45 24.43
CA ILE A 45 -10.63 -4.21 23.15
C ILE A 45 -11.81 -3.24 23.37
N LYS A 46 -12.57 -3.37 24.48
CA LYS A 46 -13.67 -2.44 24.77
C LYS A 46 -13.18 -1.02 25.00
N LYS A 47 -12.09 -0.84 25.76
CA LYS A 47 -11.46 0.49 25.97
C LYS A 47 -10.94 1.08 24.66
N SER A 48 -10.22 0.29 23.86
CA SER A 48 -9.69 0.71 22.58
C SER A 48 -10.80 1.11 21.61
N ARG A 49 -11.93 0.38 21.61
CA ARG A 49 -13.11 0.73 20.82
C ARG A 49 -13.66 2.10 21.19
N LEU A 50 -13.87 2.37 22.49
CA LEU A 50 -14.37 3.66 22.98
C LEU A 50 -13.43 4.83 22.60
N LEU A 51 -12.13 4.61 22.71
CA LEU A 51 -11.12 5.60 22.31
C LEU A 51 -11.17 5.88 20.81
N LEU A 52 -11.19 4.84 19.98
CA LEU A 52 -11.24 4.98 18.53
C LEU A 52 -12.57 5.59 18.05
N ASP A 53 -13.69 5.23 18.67
CA ASP A 53 -14.99 5.85 18.40
C ASP A 53 -14.94 7.35 18.73
N SER A 54 -14.34 7.73 19.85
CA SER A 54 -14.15 9.14 20.21
C SER A 54 -13.29 9.88 19.16
N VAL A 55 -12.19 9.25 18.68
CA VAL A 55 -11.33 9.85 17.64
C VAL A 55 -12.09 10.06 16.35
N ILE A 56 -12.86 9.07 15.90
CA ILE A 56 -13.63 9.12 14.65
C ILE A 56 -14.73 10.20 14.73
N HIS A 57 -15.40 10.33 15.90
CA HIS A 57 -16.44 11.35 16.10
C HIS A 57 -15.86 12.75 16.19
N THR A 58 -14.73 12.91 16.87
CA THR A 58 -14.06 14.22 17.04
C THR A 58 -13.43 14.70 15.74
N ASN A 59 -12.80 13.78 14.99
CA ASN A 59 -12.13 14.10 13.74
C ASN A 59 -12.47 13.09 12.64
N PRO A 60 -13.63 13.22 11.98
CA PRO A 60 -14.07 12.28 10.93
C PRO A 60 -13.20 12.30 9.66
N GLY A 61 -12.39 13.35 9.47
CA GLY A 61 -11.41 13.43 8.38
C GLY A 61 -10.09 12.70 8.65
N HIS A 62 -9.92 12.12 9.84
CA HIS A 62 -8.70 11.42 10.22
C HIS A 62 -8.69 9.96 9.72
N ALA A 63 -8.13 9.74 8.55
CA ALA A 63 -8.08 8.43 7.89
C ALA A 63 -7.48 7.30 8.75
N PRO A 64 -6.35 7.49 9.48
CA PRO A 64 -5.80 6.44 10.34
C PRO A 64 -6.74 5.96 11.44
N GLY A 65 -7.63 6.84 11.95
CA GLY A 65 -8.63 6.46 12.94
C GLY A 65 -9.62 5.42 12.41
N TRP A 66 -10.10 5.59 11.20
CA TRP A 66 -11.00 4.64 10.54
C TRP A 66 -10.32 3.29 10.28
N ILE A 67 -9.05 3.33 9.85
CA ILE A 67 -8.25 2.13 9.60
C ILE A 67 -8.04 1.36 10.91
N ALA A 68 -7.64 2.06 11.98
CA ALA A 68 -7.41 1.44 13.28
C ALA A 68 -8.70 0.84 13.87
N ALA A 69 -9.82 1.53 13.76
CA ALA A 69 -11.11 1.02 14.21
C ALA A 69 -11.56 -0.23 13.43
N ALA A 70 -11.39 -0.23 12.10
CA ALA A 70 -11.71 -1.39 11.28
C ALA A 70 -10.82 -2.59 11.62
N ARG A 71 -9.52 -2.39 11.83
CA ARG A 71 -8.59 -3.45 12.24
C ARG A 71 -8.90 -3.98 13.64
N LEU A 72 -9.28 -3.13 14.56
CA LEU A 72 -9.70 -3.57 15.90
C LEU A 72 -10.92 -4.51 15.83
N GLU A 73 -11.92 -4.15 15.02
CA GLU A 73 -13.10 -5.01 14.83
C GLU A 73 -12.75 -6.30 14.08
N GLU A 74 -11.79 -6.29 13.16
CA GLU A 74 -11.27 -7.49 12.50
C GLU A 74 -10.62 -8.44 13.52
N VAL A 75 -9.74 -7.93 14.39
CA VAL A 75 -9.10 -8.71 15.47
C VAL A 75 -10.14 -9.24 16.46
N ALA A 76 -11.19 -8.47 16.74
CA ALA A 76 -12.32 -8.90 17.56
C ALA A 76 -13.23 -9.94 16.87
N GLY A 77 -12.92 -10.36 15.64
CA GLY A 77 -13.70 -11.33 14.85
C GLY A 77 -14.97 -10.77 14.22
N LYS A 78 -15.19 -9.46 14.27
CA LYS A 78 -16.40 -8.78 13.78
C LYS A 78 -16.22 -8.21 12.38
N LEU A 79 -15.93 -9.05 11.39
CA LEU A 79 -15.63 -8.64 10.01
C LEU A 79 -16.72 -7.76 9.37
N VAL A 80 -18.01 -8.00 9.69
CA VAL A 80 -19.10 -7.18 9.13
C VAL A 80 -19.01 -5.75 9.65
N GLN A 81 -18.72 -5.56 10.95
CA GLN A 81 -18.54 -4.24 11.54
C GLN A 81 -17.29 -3.55 11.01
N ALA A 82 -16.18 -4.28 10.87
CA ALA A 82 -14.95 -3.77 10.26
C ALA A 82 -15.20 -3.22 8.85
N ARG A 83 -15.92 -3.96 8.01
CA ARG A 83 -16.29 -3.54 6.66
C ARG A 83 -17.20 -2.31 6.65
N THR A 84 -18.15 -2.23 7.55
CA THR A 84 -19.06 -1.08 7.67
C THR A 84 -18.29 0.18 8.08
N LEU A 85 -17.38 0.06 9.05
CA LEU A 85 -16.53 1.16 9.52
C LEU A 85 -15.62 1.67 8.41
N ILE A 86 -14.90 0.79 7.73
CA ILE A 86 -13.98 1.21 6.68
C ILE A 86 -14.69 1.81 5.47
N ASN A 87 -15.87 1.29 5.10
CA ASN A 87 -16.69 1.86 4.03
C ASN A 87 -17.19 3.26 4.39
N THR A 88 -17.51 3.51 5.67
CA THR A 88 -17.83 4.84 6.16
C THR A 88 -16.60 5.75 6.11
N GLY A 89 -15.43 5.20 6.46
CA GLY A 89 -14.13 5.87 6.32
C GLY A 89 -13.84 6.33 4.88
N CYS A 90 -14.10 5.48 3.88
CA CYS A 90 -13.96 5.85 2.46
C CYS A 90 -14.83 7.06 2.08
N LYS A 91 -16.06 7.13 2.60
CA LYS A 91 -16.98 8.26 2.36
C LYS A 91 -16.53 9.55 3.06
N LYS A 92 -15.93 9.44 4.25
CA LYS A 92 -15.47 10.60 5.04
C LYS A 92 -14.08 11.09 4.63
N CYS A 93 -13.23 10.17 4.17
CA CYS A 93 -11.84 10.43 3.77
C CYS A 93 -11.57 9.99 2.32
N PRO A 94 -12.29 10.51 1.31
CA PRO A 94 -12.16 10.05 -0.09
C PRO A 94 -10.77 10.31 -0.69
N LYS A 95 -10.01 11.26 -0.13
CA LYS A 95 -8.66 11.61 -0.57
C LYS A 95 -7.55 10.76 0.06
N SER A 96 -7.87 9.82 0.94
CA SER A 96 -6.89 8.96 1.57
C SER A 96 -6.75 7.64 0.84
N GLU A 97 -5.59 7.41 0.22
CA GLU A 97 -5.26 6.16 -0.47
C GLU A 97 -5.36 4.94 0.46
N ASP A 98 -4.85 5.08 1.69
CA ASP A 98 -4.70 3.98 2.63
C ASP A 98 -6.05 3.43 3.10
N VAL A 99 -7.08 4.29 3.23
CA VAL A 99 -8.45 3.86 3.58
C VAL A 99 -9.04 2.98 2.48
N TRP A 100 -8.87 3.36 1.22
CA TRP A 100 -9.36 2.59 0.08
C TRP A 100 -8.65 1.24 -0.07
N ILE A 101 -7.33 1.22 0.16
CA ILE A 101 -6.53 -0.01 0.12
C ILE A 101 -6.95 -0.96 1.26
N GLU A 102 -7.18 -0.42 2.46
CA GLU A 102 -7.64 -1.20 3.60
C GLU A 102 -9.07 -1.72 3.41
N ALA A 103 -9.95 -0.91 2.80
CA ALA A 103 -11.28 -1.36 2.42
C ALA A 103 -11.22 -2.53 1.44
N ALA A 104 -10.37 -2.44 0.41
CA ALA A 104 -10.17 -3.52 -0.54
C ALA A 104 -9.62 -4.80 0.13
N ARG A 105 -8.74 -4.66 1.12
CA ARG A 105 -8.17 -5.79 1.86
C ARG A 105 -9.22 -6.58 2.66
N LEU A 106 -10.16 -5.86 3.29
CA LEU A 106 -11.20 -6.46 4.14
C LEU A 106 -12.33 -7.12 3.36
N HIS A 107 -12.46 -6.84 2.07
CA HIS A 107 -13.52 -7.38 1.23
C HIS A 107 -13.03 -8.57 0.39
N ASN A 108 -13.99 -9.32 -0.14
CA ASN A 108 -13.70 -10.37 -1.11
C ASN A 108 -13.20 -9.76 -2.43
N LYS A 109 -12.55 -10.55 -3.28
CA LYS A 109 -11.92 -10.12 -4.52
C LYS A 109 -12.84 -9.31 -5.44
N GLN A 110 -14.08 -9.74 -5.62
CA GLN A 110 -15.06 -9.05 -6.47
C GLN A 110 -15.42 -7.67 -5.92
N SER A 111 -15.74 -7.60 -4.63
CA SER A 111 -16.05 -6.33 -3.96
C SER A 111 -14.82 -5.42 -3.87
N ALA A 112 -13.63 -5.99 -3.68
CA ALA A 112 -12.38 -5.24 -3.67
C ALA A 112 -12.10 -4.56 -5.02
N LYS A 113 -12.35 -5.24 -6.14
CA LYS A 113 -12.24 -4.64 -7.48
C LYS A 113 -13.19 -3.45 -7.64
N ALA A 114 -14.46 -3.58 -7.21
CA ALA A 114 -15.43 -2.48 -7.25
C ALA A 114 -15.01 -1.29 -6.36
N ILE A 115 -14.49 -1.57 -5.15
CA ILE A 115 -13.99 -0.54 -4.23
C ILE A 115 -12.80 0.20 -4.85
N LEU A 116 -11.84 -0.51 -5.45
CA LEU A 116 -10.70 0.11 -6.09
C LEU A 116 -11.05 0.86 -7.36
N ALA A 117 -12.07 0.43 -8.12
CA ALA A 117 -12.61 1.20 -9.24
C ALA A 117 -13.14 2.56 -8.77
N ASN A 118 -13.93 2.58 -7.70
CA ASN A 118 -14.40 3.84 -7.10
C ASN A 118 -13.24 4.68 -6.55
N ALA A 119 -12.21 4.03 -5.99
CA ALA A 119 -11.01 4.71 -5.49
C ALA A 119 -10.25 5.41 -6.61
N VAL A 120 -10.11 4.78 -7.77
CA VAL A 120 -9.47 5.36 -8.96
C VAL A 120 -10.23 6.60 -9.47
N GLU A 121 -11.56 6.59 -9.42
CA GLU A 121 -12.37 7.76 -9.79
C GLU A 121 -12.10 8.96 -8.87
N GLN A 122 -11.88 8.71 -7.57
CA GLN A 122 -11.58 9.76 -6.58
C GLN A 122 -10.10 10.18 -6.60
N LEU A 123 -9.19 9.25 -6.89
CA LEU A 123 -7.74 9.42 -6.82
C LEU A 123 -7.06 8.88 -8.10
N PRO A 124 -7.29 9.49 -9.26
CA PRO A 124 -6.82 8.97 -10.55
C PRO A 124 -5.28 8.93 -10.66
N HIS A 125 -4.57 9.75 -9.89
CA HIS A 125 -3.10 9.83 -9.91
C HIS A 125 -2.41 8.99 -8.83
N SER A 126 -3.17 8.20 -8.06
CA SER A 126 -2.60 7.35 -7.02
C SER A 126 -1.99 6.08 -7.58
N VAL A 127 -0.68 6.03 -7.66
CA VAL A 127 0.08 4.85 -8.09
C VAL A 127 -0.20 3.63 -7.21
N LYS A 128 -0.38 3.83 -5.90
CA LYS A 128 -0.64 2.74 -4.96
C LYS A 128 -1.97 2.03 -5.25
N ILE A 129 -3.03 2.80 -5.53
CA ILE A 129 -4.36 2.26 -5.83
C ILE A 129 -4.31 1.47 -7.13
N TRP A 130 -3.67 2.01 -8.17
CA TRP A 130 -3.52 1.34 -9.47
C TRP A 130 -2.76 0.02 -9.37
N LEU A 131 -1.64 0.00 -8.63
CA LEU A 131 -0.88 -1.23 -8.42
C LEU A 131 -1.71 -2.26 -7.64
N ARG A 132 -2.46 -1.81 -6.63
CA ARG A 132 -3.34 -2.70 -5.88
C ARG A 132 -4.48 -3.25 -6.73
N ALA A 133 -5.01 -2.44 -7.65
CA ALA A 133 -6.02 -2.89 -8.62
C ALA A 133 -5.43 -3.95 -9.58
N ALA A 134 -4.21 -3.72 -10.07
CA ALA A 134 -3.52 -4.70 -10.91
C ALA A 134 -3.23 -6.02 -10.17
N ASP A 135 -2.85 -5.97 -8.88
CA ASP A 135 -2.62 -7.17 -8.07
C ASP A 135 -3.87 -8.05 -7.90
N LEU A 136 -5.06 -7.47 -7.94
CA LEU A 136 -6.32 -8.20 -7.84
C LEU A 136 -6.73 -8.89 -9.15
N GLU A 137 -6.12 -8.57 -10.27
CA GLU A 137 -6.36 -9.28 -11.53
C GLU A 137 -5.66 -10.64 -11.50
N ASP A 138 -6.28 -11.67 -12.08
CA ASP A 138 -5.71 -13.01 -12.17
C ASP A 138 -4.87 -13.19 -13.42
N ASP A 139 -5.30 -12.55 -14.49
CA ASP A 139 -4.73 -12.67 -15.81
C ASP A 139 -3.67 -11.59 -16.05
N THR A 140 -2.52 -11.99 -16.58
CA THR A 140 -1.40 -11.07 -16.89
C THR A 140 -1.81 -10.01 -17.90
N ILE A 141 -2.65 -10.35 -18.88
CA ILE A 141 -3.13 -9.41 -19.90
C ILE A 141 -3.96 -8.30 -19.24
N SER A 142 -4.86 -8.69 -18.32
CA SER A 142 -5.69 -7.75 -17.56
C SER A 142 -4.83 -6.85 -16.67
N LYS A 143 -3.79 -7.40 -16.00
CA LYS A 143 -2.82 -6.61 -15.22
C LYS A 143 -2.12 -5.56 -16.09
N ILE A 144 -1.60 -5.98 -17.23
CA ILE A 144 -0.94 -5.08 -18.19
C ILE A 144 -1.88 -3.96 -18.63
N THR A 145 -3.16 -4.29 -18.89
CA THR A 145 -4.16 -3.29 -19.30
C THR A 145 -4.41 -2.26 -18.21
N VAL A 146 -4.55 -2.69 -16.96
CA VAL A 146 -4.73 -1.79 -15.80
C VAL A 146 -3.51 -0.88 -15.63
N VAL A 147 -2.29 -1.43 -15.70
CA VAL A 147 -1.06 -0.65 -15.54
C VAL A 147 -0.85 0.32 -16.72
N LYS A 148 -1.16 -0.08 -17.95
CA LYS A 148 -1.13 0.83 -19.11
C LYS A 148 -2.07 2.01 -18.91
N ARG A 149 -3.30 1.76 -18.44
CA ARG A 149 -4.25 2.83 -18.14
C ARG A 149 -3.77 3.75 -17.02
N ALA A 150 -3.11 3.20 -16.00
CA ALA A 150 -2.48 4.00 -14.96
C ALA A 150 -1.37 4.92 -15.50
N LEU A 151 -0.58 4.43 -16.45
CA LEU A 151 0.49 5.20 -17.10
C LEU A 151 -0.04 6.30 -18.03
N GLU A 152 -1.24 6.16 -18.60
CA GLU A 152 -1.89 7.24 -19.35
C GLU A 152 -2.19 8.46 -18.45
N LEU A 153 -2.51 8.21 -17.17
CA LEU A 153 -2.82 9.26 -16.19
C LEU A 153 -1.57 9.73 -15.41
N THR A 154 -0.60 8.84 -15.22
CA THR A 154 0.62 9.11 -14.45
C THR A 154 1.87 8.63 -15.19
N PRO A 155 2.25 9.27 -16.31
CA PRO A 155 3.37 8.84 -17.14
C PRO A 155 4.74 8.96 -16.42
N ASN A 156 4.85 9.81 -15.41
CA ASN A 156 6.08 10.07 -14.68
C ASN A 156 6.37 9.05 -13.55
N SER A 157 5.57 8.00 -13.42
CA SER A 157 5.74 7.00 -12.37
C SER A 157 6.71 5.90 -12.76
N VAL A 158 7.96 5.99 -12.29
CA VAL A 158 9.00 4.95 -12.48
C VAL A 158 8.51 3.57 -11.99
N ARG A 159 7.72 3.54 -10.91
CA ARG A 159 7.22 2.30 -10.33
C ARG A 159 6.27 1.56 -11.26
N LEU A 160 5.35 2.29 -11.91
CA LEU A 160 4.42 1.69 -12.88
C LEU A 160 5.17 1.17 -14.12
N TRP A 161 6.16 1.92 -14.61
CA TRP A 161 6.99 1.48 -15.72
C TRP A 161 7.74 0.19 -15.40
N LYS A 162 8.37 0.10 -14.22
CA LYS A 162 9.04 -1.12 -13.76
C LYS A 162 8.08 -2.31 -13.70
N THR A 163 6.92 -2.14 -13.09
CA THR A 163 5.91 -3.19 -12.98
C THR A 163 5.41 -3.64 -14.36
N LEU A 164 5.24 -2.72 -15.30
CA LEU A 164 4.83 -3.06 -16.67
C LEU A 164 5.90 -3.87 -17.40
N VAL A 165 7.16 -3.45 -17.31
CA VAL A 165 8.29 -4.12 -17.95
C VAL A 165 8.51 -5.55 -17.42
N GLU A 166 8.27 -5.78 -16.13
CA GLU A 166 8.37 -7.11 -15.51
C GLU A 166 7.31 -8.11 -16.01
N MET A 167 6.23 -7.62 -16.61
CA MET A 167 5.10 -8.46 -17.06
C MET A 167 5.08 -8.73 -18.58
N VAL A 168 6.00 -8.15 -19.33
CA VAL A 168 6.04 -8.25 -20.81
C VAL A 168 7.31 -8.96 -21.28
N ASP A 169 7.30 -9.41 -22.52
CA ASP A 169 8.46 -10.04 -23.16
C ASP A 169 9.58 -9.02 -23.43
N GLU A 170 10.81 -9.51 -23.66
CA GLU A 170 12.01 -8.66 -23.83
C GLU A 170 11.89 -7.64 -24.97
N ASP A 171 11.26 -8.02 -26.09
CA ASP A 171 11.10 -7.13 -27.24
C ASP A 171 10.14 -5.98 -26.95
N ASP A 172 9.01 -6.30 -26.32
CA ASP A 172 8.04 -5.30 -25.85
C ASP A 172 8.62 -4.44 -24.72
N ALA A 173 9.39 -5.06 -23.80
CA ALA A 173 10.05 -4.37 -22.70
C ALA A 173 11.03 -3.31 -23.22
N ARG A 174 11.77 -3.60 -24.28
CA ARG A 174 12.69 -2.65 -24.93
C ARG A 174 11.96 -1.41 -25.44
N VAL A 175 10.85 -1.60 -26.14
CA VAL A 175 10.01 -0.50 -26.65
C VAL A 175 9.42 0.33 -25.51
N LEU A 176 8.91 -0.34 -24.47
CA LEU A 176 8.31 0.31 -23.29
C LEU A 176 9.37 1.09 -22.50
N LEU A 177 10.56 0.54 -22.30
CA LEU A 177 11.66 1.24 -21.64
C LEU A 177 12.13 2.46 -22.44
N GLY A 178 12.14 2.38 -23.77
CA GLY A 178 12.39 3.54 -24.63
C GLY A 178 11.43 4.70 -24.34
N ARG A 179 10.12 4.41 -24.20
CA ARG A 179 9.11 5.42 -23.79
C ARG A 179 9.28 5.85 -22.34
N ALA A 180 9.60 4.91 -21.45
CA ALA A 180 9.77 5.20 -20.03
C ALA A 180 10.89 6.19 -19.76
N VAL A 181 12.03 6.08 -20.45
CA VAL A 181 13.16 7.04 -20.29
C VAL A 181 12.85 8.41 -20.89
N GLU A 182 11.91 8.50 -21.84
CA GLU A 182 11.43 9.80 -22.35
C GLU A 182 10.53 10.50 -21.33
N CYS A 183 9.65 9.72 -20.65
CA CYS A 183 8.75 10.24 -19.61
C CYS A 183 9.46 10.51 -18.28
N CYS A 184 10.45 9.69 -17.93
CA CYS A 184 11.19 9.75 -16.66
C CYS A 184 12.70 9.84 -16.89
N PRO A 185 13.22 10.94 -17.49
CA PRO A 185 14.62 11.04 -17.90
C PRO A 185 15.61 11.04 -16.73
N VAL A 186 15.16 11.37 -15.52
CA VAL A 186 16.00 11.45 -14.30
C VAL A 186 16.20 10.07 -13.63
N SER A 187 15.47 9.05 -14.07
CA SER A 187 15.55 7.72 -13.45
C SER A 187 16.71 6.90 -14.03
N VAL A 188 17.79 6.77 -13.28
CA VAL A 188 18.96 5.94 -13.63
C VAL A 188 18.55 4.46 -13.86
N ASP A 189 17.64 3.95 -13.05
CA ASP A 189 17.20 2.54 -13.11
C ASP A 189 16.60 2.18 -14.46
N LEU A 190 15.78 3.07 -15.06
CA LEU A 190 15.17 2.86 -16.37
C LEU A 190 16.19 2.87 -17.49
N TRP A 191 17.17 3.77 -17.43
CA TRP A 191 18.27 3.82 -18.39
C TRP A 191 19.12 2.56 -18.32
N LEU A 192 19.46 2.08 -17.13
CA LEU A 192 20.21 0.84 -16.94
C LEU A 192 19.42 -0.38 -17.40
N ALA A 193 18.12 -0.42 -17.12
CA ALA A 193 17.25 -1.51 -17.60
C ALA A 193 17.21 -1.55 -19.13
N LEU A 194 17.05 -0.40 -19.78
CA LEU A 194 17.09 -0.30 -21.25
C LEU A 194 18.45 -0.76 -21.79
N ALA A 195 19.56 -0.28 -21.23
CA ALA A 195 20.90 -0.64 -21.68
C ALA A 195 21.18 -2.16 -21.55
N ARG A 196 20.59 -2.84 -20.57
CA ARG A 196 20.74 -4.31 -20.39
C ARG A 196 20.05 -5.13 -21.48
N LEU A 197 18.95 -4.61 -22.03
CA LEU A 197 18.16 -5.29 -23.07
C LEU A 197 18.68 -4.97 -24.48
N GLU A 198 19.55 -3.97 -24.63
CA GLU A 198 20.09 -3.54 -25.90
C GLU A 198 21.38 -4.28 -26.26
N THR A 199 21.69 -4.32 -27.57
CA THR A 199 22.99 -4.78 -28.06
C THR A 199 24.09 -3.85 -27.59
N TYR A 200 25.35 -4.33 -27.52
CA TYR A 200 26.47 -3.53 -27.02
C TYR A 200 26.60 -2.13 -27.66
N GLU A 201 26.44 -2.05 -28.97
CA GLU A 201 26.53 -0.77 -29.68
C GLU A 201 25.38 0.20 -29.31
N ASN A 202 24.17 -0.31 -29.21
CA ASN A 202 23.00 0.47 -28.82
C ASN A 202 23.04 0.83 -27.34
N ALA A 203 23.46 -0.10 -26.47
CA ALA A 203 23.63 0.16 -25.05
C ALA A 203 24.58 1.33 -24.79
N ARG A 204 25.69 1.42 -25.55
CA ARG A 204 26.63 2.56 -25.48
C ARG A 204 25.95 3.88 -25.85
N LYS A 205 25.11 3.89 -26.90
CA LYS A 205 24.34 5.09 -27.29
C LYS A 205 23.33 5.49 -26.22
N VAL A 206 22.63 4.50 -25.65
CA VAL A 206 21.66 4.69 -24.54
C VAL A 206 22.35 5.31 -23.32
N LEU A 207 23.49 4.76 -22.91
CA LEU A 207 24.25 5.26 -21.74
C LEU A 207 24.82 6.66 -21.97
N ASN A 208 25.29 6.99 -23.19
CA ASN A 208 25.73 8.35 -23.52
C ASN A 208 24.55 9.33 -23.41
N ARG A 209 23.38 8.96 -23.94
CA ARG A 209 22.16 9.76 -23.87
C ARG A 209 21.68 9.94 -22.42
N ALA A 210 21.81 8.88 -21.60
CA ALA A 210 21.52 8.95 -20.16
C ALA A 210 22.42 9.97 -19.47
N ARG A 211 23.73 9.98 -19.78
CA ARG A 211 24.70 10.93 -19.19
C ARG A 211 24.41 12.38 -19.55
N GLU A 212 23.79 12.64 -20.71
CA GLU A 212 23.38 14.00 -21.11
C GLU A 212 22.12 14.47 -20.39
N LYS A 213 21.25 13.54 -19.96
CA LYS A 213 19.96 13.84 -19.32
C LYS A 213 19.99 13.78 -17.80
N LEU A 214 20.95 13.05 -17.25
CA LEU A 214 21.16 12.94 -15.80
C LEU A 214 22.04 14.09 -15.31
N PRO A 215 21.70 14.72 -14.18
CA PRO A 215 22.49 15.79 -13.57
C PRO A 215 23.85 15.30 -13.05
#